data_a3d0f2552d3e4abc10dcc695767cfd9e
#
_entry.id   a3d0f2552d3e4abc10dcc695767cfd9e
#
_cell.length_a   1.000
_cell.length_b   1.000
_cell.length_c   1.000
_cell.angle_alpha   90.00
_cell.angle_beta   90.00
_cell.angle_gamma   90.00
#
_symmetry.space_group_name_H-M   'P 1'
#
loop_
_entity.id
_entity.type
_entity.pdbx_description
1 polymer ?
#
loop_
_entity_poly.entity_id
_entity_poly.type
_entity_poly.pdbx_seq_one_letter_code
_entity_poly.pdbx_strand_id
1 'polypeptide(L)'
;SEKLNSVYKAISKTSINPILKNKDLIGFVGAPWTILVYMINKMSPKNNLSKKIFKDKLFVKKLLIIIEKFLKIHIENQIKAGASIIQIFDSWAGLLEENISDYIYEPTSNLVNHTRKLGVPVICFPRDIGNYKNFCEVVKPDMVNIDYNLDPEKAVKEIKIPIQGGIDPKVLLTDRENLNTKVIKYL
;
A
#
# COMPACT_ATOMS: atom_id res chain seq x y z
N SER A 1 0.76 16.85 12.56
CA SER A 1 2.06 17.53 12.65
C SER A 1 2.11 18.63 11.60
N GLU A 2 2.70 19.78 11.93
CA GLU A 2 2.84 20.93 11.02
C GLU A 2 3.49 20.57 9.69
N LYS A 3 4.45 19.64 9.71
CA LYS A 3 5.18 19.17 8.51
C LYS A 3 4.30 18.51 7.44
N LEU A 4 3.18 17.91 7.82
CA LEU A 4 2.25 17.25 6.89
C LEU A 4 1.05 18.13 6.52
N ASN A 5 0.98 19.36 7.04
CA ASN A 5 -0.16 20.24 6.82
C ASN A 5 -0.34 20.63 5.34
N SER A 6 0.77 20.74 4.59
CA SER A 6 0.74 20.97 3.14
C SER A 6 0.04 19.84 2.37
N VAL A 7 0.25 18.60 2.80
CA VAL A 7 -0.41 17.41 2.21
C VAL A 7 -1.92 17.49 2.42
N TYR A 8 -2.37 17.76 3.66
CA TYR A 8 -3.80 17.87 3.97
C TYR A 8 -4.47 19.04 3.25
N LYS A 9 -3.78 20.18 3.15
CA LYS A 9 -4.26 21.31 2.36
C LYS A 9 -4.39 20.98 0.87
N ALA A 10 -3.45 20.22 0.30
CA ALA A 10 -3.52 19.76 -1.08
C ALA A 10 -4.73 18.85 -1.29
N ILE A 11 -4.92 17.84 -0.43
CA ILE A 11 -6.09 16.94 -0.47
C ILE A 11 -7.39 17.76 -0.40
N SER A 12 -7.50 18.68 0.54
CA SER A 12 -8.71 19.50 0.72
C SER A 12 -9.01 20.35 -0.51
N LYS A 13 -8.00 20.99 -1.11
CA LYS A 13 -8.18 21.77 -2.35
C LYS A 13 -8.58 20.88 -3.53
N THR A 14 -8.05 19.66 -3.61
CA THR A 14 -8.38 18.72 -4.67
C THR A 14 -9.79 18.19 -4.52
N SER A 15 -10.21 17.82 -3.31
CA SER A 15 -11.53 17.23 -3.05
C SER A 15 -12.70 18.16 -3.36
N ILE A 16 -12.51 19.46 -3.23
CA ILE A 16 -13.56 20.46 -3.52
C ILE A 16 -13.53 20.99 -4.97
N ASN A 17 -12.61 20.49 -5.82
CA ASN A 17 -12.49 20.95 -7.19
C ASN A 17 -13.69 20.46 -8.02
N PRO A 18 -14.49 21.37 -8.66
CA PRO A 18 -15.68 20.98 -9.41
C PRO A 18 -15.42 20.00 -10.56
N ILE A 19 -14.22 20.04 -11.17
CA ILE A 19 -13.82 19.13 -12.25
C ILE A 19 -13.77 17.68 -11.75
N LEU A 20 -13.56 17.48 -10.45
CA LEU A 20 -13.40 16.17 -9.80
C LEU A 20 -14.68 15.71 -9.07
N LYS A 21 -15.80 16.41 -9.23
CA LYS A 21 -17.06 16.16 -8.50
C LYS A 21 -17.54 14.68 -8.54
N ASN A 22 -17.22 13.97 -9.63
CA ASN A 22 -17.62 12.57 -9.83
C ASN A 22 -16.41 11.63 -9.80
N LYS A 23 -15.35 11.99 -9.08
CA LYS A 23 -14.13 11.18 -8.91
C LYS A 23 -13.84 10.98 -7.44
N ASP A 24 -13.39 9.78 -7.13
CA ASP A 24 -12.85 9.49 -5.81
C ASP A 24 -11.43 10.01 -5.68
N LEU A 25 -11.08 10.45 -4.47
CA LEU A 25 -9.74 10.91 -4.13
C LEU A 25 -9.05 9.88 -3.23
N ILE A 26 -8.02 9.24 -3.78
CA ILE A 26 -7.22 8.27 -3.05
C ILE A 26 -6.16 9.02 -2.24
N GLY A 27 -6.28 8.99 -0.91
CA GLY A 27 -5.18 9.30 0.01
C GLY A 27 -4.27 8.07 0.13
N PHE A 28 -2.99 8.27 0.52
CA PHE A 28 -2.09 7.13 0.64
C PHE A 28 -1.09 7.26 1.78
N VAL A 29 -0.59 6.10 2.21
CA VAL A 29 0.47 5.98 3.22
C VAL A 29 1.42 4.84 2.87
N GLY A 30 2.67 4.93 3.32
CA GLY A 30 3.54 3.75 3.37
C GLY A 30 3.07 2.79 4.47
N ALA A 31 3.17 1.50 4.25
CA ALA A 31 2.92 0.50 5.29
C ALA A 31 3.95 0.62 6.43
N PRO A 32 3.61 0.17 7.65
CA PRO A 32 4.52 0.23 8.80
C PRO A 32 5.88 -0.39 8.51
N TRP A 33 5.92 -1.56 7.86
CA TRP A 33 7.15 -2.23 7.46
C TRP A 33 7.98 -1.39 6.48
N THR A 34 7.39 -0.86 5.44
CA THR A 34 8.09 -0.01 4.47
C THR A 34 8.72 1.21 5.14
N ILE A 35 8.01 1.88 6.05
CA ILE A 35 8.54 3.04 6.79
C ILE A 35 9.69 2.63 7.69
N LEU A 36 9.55 1.51 8.42
CA LEU A 36 10.62 0.96 9.25
C LEU A 36 11.89 0.70 8.45
N VAL A 37 11.74 0.07 7.27
CA VAL A 37 12.88 -0.22 6.38
C VAL A 37 13.61 1.05 5.98
N TYR A 38 12.88 2.09 5.55
CA TYR A 38 13.51 3.38 5.22
C TYR A 38 14.19 4.03 6.43
N MET A 39 13.59 3.97 7.61
CA MET A 39 14.19 4.55 8.83
C MET A 39 15.51 3.87 9.20
N ILE A 40 15.57 2.55 9.11
CA ILE A 40 16.78 1.79 9.50
C ILE A 40 17.86 1.83 8.41
N ASN A 41 17.47 1.71 7.16
CA ASN A 41 18.40 1.75 6.04
C ASN A 41 18.88 3.17 5.70
N LYS A 42 18.14 4.21 6.11
CA LYS A 42 18.36 5.63 5.77
C LYS A 42 18.32 5.93 4.26
N MET A 43 18.04 4.94 3.44
CA MET A 43 17.92 5.01 1.98
C MET A 43 17.05 3.85 1.49
N SER A 44 16.70 3.87 0.19
CA SER A 44 16.05 2.72 -0.45
C SER A 44 16.92 1.48 -0.28
N PRO A 45 16.36 0.34 0.19
CA PRO A 45 17.13 -0.89 0.43
C PRO A 45 17.59 -1.54 -0.88
N LYS A 46 17.04 -1.12 -2.05
CA LYS A 46 17.17 -1.85 -3.32
C LYS A 46 16.74 -3.31 -3.11
N ASN A 47 17.68 -4.24 -3.03
CA ASN A 47 17.37 -5.66 -2.77
C ASN A 47 17.97 -6.17 -1.45
N ASN A 48 18.47 -5.28 -0.59
CA ASN A 48 19.16 -5.67 0.64
C ASN A 48 18.60 -4.97 1.87
N LEU A 49 18.00 -5.74 2.77
CA LEU A 49 17.61 -5.25 4.09
C LEU A 49 18.84 -5.11 5.00
N SER A 50 18.86 -4.05 5.79
CA SER A 50 19.89 -3.92 6.82
C SER A 50 19.77 -5.05 7.84
N LYS A 51 20.88 -5.75 8.08
CA LYS A 51 20.94 -6.81 9.12
C LYS A 51 20.57 -6.29 10.53
N LYS A 52 20.58 -4.97 10.75
CA LYS A 52 20.14 -4.35 12.00
C LYS A 52 18.66 -4.60 12.31
N ILE A 53 17.81 -4.77 11.28
CA ILE A 53 16.39 -5.08 11.46
C ILE A 53 16.18 -6.40 12.21
N PHE A 54 17.09 -7.37 12.05
CA PHE A 54 16.94 -8.69 12.62
C PHE A 54 17.65 -8.90 13.96
N LYS A 55 18.43 -7.90 14.42
CA LYS A 55 19.23 -8.02 15.66
C LYS A 55 18.37 -8.00 16.94
N ASP A 56 17.31 -7.22 16.95
CA ASP A 56 16.46 -7.04 18.13
C ASP A 56 14.98 -7.02 17.71
N LYS A 57 14.37 -8.21 17.75
CA LYS A 57 12.96 -8.38 17.38
C LYS A 57 12.00 -7.56 18.26
N LEU A 58 12.31 -7.42 19.55
CA LEU A 58 11.46 -6.65 20.46
C LEU A 58 11.50 -5.16 20.13
N PHE A 59 12.67 -4.63 19.83
CA PHE A 59 12.84 -3.25 19.40
C PHE A 59 12.09 -2.98 18.10
N VAL A 60 12.22 -3.87 17.11
CA VAL A 60 11.48 -3.78 15.83
C VAL A 60 9.97 -3.75 16.06
N LYS A 61 9.42 -4.65 16.87
CA LYS A 61 8.00 -4.65 17.20
C LYS A 61 7.55 -3.36 17.88
N LYS A 62 8.33 -2.82 18.81
CA LYS A 62 8.03 -1.52 19.45
C LYS A 62 8.01 -0.37 18.45
N LEU A 63 8.95 -0.34 17.51
CA LEU A 63 8.98 0.68 16.45
C LEU A 63 7.76 0.55 15.51
N LEU A 64 7.37 -0.65 15.11
CA LEU A 64 6.18 -0.87 14.28
C LEU A 64 4.92 -0.34 14.96
N ILE A 65 4.76 -0.56 16.27
CA ILE A 65 3.62 -0.04 17.05
C ILE A 65 3.61 1.50 17.05
N ILE A 66 4.77 2.13 17.18
CA ILE A 66 4.89 3.61 17.15
C ILE A 66 4.54 4.14 15.76
N ILE A 67 5.09 3.53 14.72
CA ILE A 67 4.82 3.89 13.32
C ILE A 67 3.32 3.74 13.02
N GLU A 68 2.71 2.62 13.42
CA GLU A 68 1.29 2.36 13.26
C GLU A 68 0.42 3.45 13.89
N LYS A 69 0.71 3.84 15.12
CA LYS A 69 -0.01 4.95 15.80
C LYS A 69 0.07 6.25 15.00
N PHE A 70 1.24 6.56 14.49
CA PHE A 70 1.45 7.78 13.69
C PHE A 70 0.70 7.71 12.35
N LEU A 71 0.71 6.56 11.70
CA LEU A 71 0.02 6.34 10.44
C LEU A 71 -1.51 6.41 10.61
N LYS A 72 -2.07 5.92 11.70
CA LYS A 72 -3.49 6.06 12.01
C LYS A 72 -3.91 7.54 12.06
N ILE A 73 -3.14 8.38 12.75
CA ILE A 73 -3.38 9.83 12.79
C ILE A 73 -3.24 10.45 11.39
N HIS A 74 -2.26 10.02 10.61
CA HIS A 74 -2.05 10.54 9.27
C HIS A 74 -3.20 10.16 8.33
N ILE A 75 -3.72 8.93 8.41
CA ILE A 75 -4.90 8.46 7.69
C ILE A 75 -6.12 9.29 8.07
N GLU A 76 -6.39 9.45 9.37
CA GLU A 76 -7.52 10.27 9.85
C GLU A 76 -7.49 11.70 9.28
N ASN A 77 -6.31 12.32 9.26
CA ASN A 77 -6.17 13.68 8.74
C ASN A 77 -6.36 13.75 7.22
N GLN A 78 -5.96 12.72 6.46
CA GLN A 78 -6.24 12.65 5.03
C GLN A 78 -7.74 12.48 4.76
N ILE A 79 -8.43 11.62 5.52
CA ILE A 79 -9.87 11.42 5.41
C ILE A 79 -10.62 12.72 5.77
N LYS A 80 -10.27 13.37 6.87
CA LYS A 80 -10.83 14.69 7.25
C LYS A 80 -10.60 15.77 6.19
N ALA A 81 -9.51 15.66 5.44
CA ALA A 81 -9.20 16.57 4.34
C ALA A 81 -9.94 16.24 3.03
N GLY A 82 -10.65 15.11 2.95
CA GLY A 82 -11.49 14.75 1.80
C GLY A 82 -11.03 13.54 1.00
N ALA A 83 -10.08 12.75 1.49
CA ALA A 83 -9.78 11.46 0.88
C ALA A 83 -10.94 10.49 1.12
N SER A 84 -11.45 9.88 0.04
CA SER A 84 -12.57 8.93 0.05
C SER A 84 -12.12 7.47 0.04
N ILE A 85 -10.85 7.22 -0.29
CA ILE A 85 -10.21 5.90 -0.30
C ILE A 85 -8.80 6.08 0.28
N ILE A 86 -8.28 5.07 0.98
CA ILE A 86 -6.88 5.05 1.44
C ILE A 86 -6.14 3.89 0.78
N GLN A 87 -4.98 4.18 0.20
CA GLN A 87 -4.06 3.16 -0.32
C GLN A 87 -2.83 3.01 0.58
N ILE A 88 -2.54 1.78 0.98
CA ILE A 88 -1.37 1.42 1.80
C ILE A 88 -0.33 0.76 0.91
N PHE A 89 0.83 1.42 0.75
CA PHE A 89 1.94 0.93 -0.06
C PHE A 89 2.98 0.21 0.80
N ASP A 90 3.11 -1.10 0.64
CA ASP A 90 4.22 -1.86 1.23
C ASP A 90 5.25 -2.23 0.15
N SER A 91 6.06 -1.24 -0.22
CA SER A 91 7.03 -1.34 -1.31
C SER A 91 8.14 -2.36 -1.06
N TRP A 92 8.31 -2.81 0.17
CA TRP A 92 9.40 -3.71 0.59
C TRP A 92 8.89 -4.99 1.25
N ALA A 93 7.62 -5.33 1.06
CA ALA A 93 7.01 -6.55 1.60
C ALA A 93 7.75 -7.81 1.13
N GLY A 94 8.06 -7.90 -0.15
CA GLY A 94 8.74 -9.05 -0.74
C GLY A 94 10.20 -9.25 -0.33
N LEU A 95 10.81 -8.26 0.38
CA LEU A 95 12.18 -8.42 0.91
C LEU A 95 12.22 -9.16 2.25
N LEU A 96 11.06 -9.46 2.84
CA LEU A 96 10.97 -10.16 4.12
C LEU A 96 10.63 -11.63 3.88
N GLU A 97 11.54 -12.52 4.27
CA GLU A 97 11.37 -13.97 4.14
C GLU A 97 10.75 -14.60 5.38
N GLU A 98 11.04 -14.04 6.56
CA GLU A 98 10.58 -14.57 7.86
C GLU A 98 9.79 -13.53 8.65
N ASN A 99 8.96 -13.99 9.58
CA ASN A 99 8.13 -13.15 10.46
C ASN A 99 7.16 -12.22 9.69
N ILE A 100 6.73 -12.62 8.50
CA ILE A 100 5.81 -11.87 7.62
C ILE A 100 4.52 -11.51 8.37
N SER A 101 3.99 -12.45 9.16
CA SER A 101 2.79 -12.22 9.97
C SER A 101 2.96 -11.04 10.94
N ASP A 102 4.06 -11.04 11.70
CA ASP A 102 4.31 -10.05 12.76
C ASP A 102 4.68 -8.67 12.24
N TYR A 103 5.35 -8.62 11.08
CA TYR A 103 5.94 -7.36 10.59
C TYR A 103 5.17 -6.74 9.43
N ILE A 104 4.40 -7.55 8.68
CA ILE A 104 3.63 -7.09 7.53
C ILE A 104 2.13 -7.27 7.78
N TYR A 105 1.66 -8.50 8.03
CA TYR A 105 0.23 -8.77 8.06
C TYR A 105 -0.47 -8.09 9.24
N GLU A 106 0.00 -8.29 10.46
CA GLU A 106 -0.61 -7.72 11.66
C GLU A 106 -0.62 -6.18 11.64
N PRO A 107 0.51 -5.48 11.40
CA PRO A 107 0.50 -4.01 11.35
C PRO A 107 -0.36 -3.45 10.23
N THR A 108 -0.37 -4.09 9.05
CA THR A 108 -1.20 -3.66 7.92
C THR A 108 -2.69 -3.90 8.21
N SER A 109 -3.04 -5.05 8.78
CA SER A 109 -4.40 -5.38 9.20
C SER A 109 -4.93 -4.37 10.23
N ASN A 110 -4.10 -3.94 11.16
CA ASN A 110 -4.45 -2.89 12.14
C ASN A 110 -4.79 -1.56 11.49
N LEU A 111 -4.06 -1.17 10.42
CA LEU A 111 -4.36 0.04 9.65
C LEU A 111 -5.64 -0.12 8.83
N VAL A 112 -5.83 -1.27 8.16
CA VAL A 112 -7.05 -1.59 7.41
C VAL A 112 -8.27 -1.50 8.31
N ASN A 113 -8.24 -2.17 9.46
CA ASN A 113 -9.34 -2.18 10.42
C ASN A 113 -9.62 -0.78 10.98
N HIS A 114 -8.58 0.01 11.26
CA HIS A 114 -8.72 1.38 11.72
C HIS A 114 -9.40 2.27 10.67
N THR A 115 -8.93 2.21 9.43
CA THR A 115 -9.48 3.01 8.31
C THR A 115 -10.92 2.64 8.02
N ARG A 116 -11.24 1.34 8.03
CA ARG A 116 -12.60 0.85 7.81
C ARG A 116 -13.57 1.32 8.91
N LYS A 117 -13.14 1.42 10.17
CA LYS A 117 -13.94 2.01 11.25
C LYS A 117 -14.28 3.49 11.02
N LEU A 118 -13.51 4.18 10.18
CA LEU A 118 -13.78 5.56 9.76
C LEU A 118 -14.70 5.63 8.52
N GLY A 119 -15.23 4.50 8.05
CA GLY A 119 -16.15 4.41 6.91
C GLY A 119 -15.48 4.53 5.54
N VAL A 120 -14.16 4.35 5.44
CA VAL A 120 -13.38 4.53 4.21
C VAL A 120 -12.77 3.20 3.77
N PRO A 121 -12.93 2.79 2.49
CA PRO A 121 -12.33 1.57 1.95
C PRO A 121 -10.82 1.69 1.80
N VAL A 122 -10.15 0.52 1.82
CA VAL A 122 -8.68 0.42 1.81
C VAL A 122 -8.19 -0.45 0.65
N ILE A 123 -7.24 0.10 -0.10
CA ILE A 123 -6.45 -0.63 -1.08
C ILE A 123 -5.10 -0.97 -0.45
N CYS A 124 -4.63 -2.20 -0.56
CA CYS A 124 -3.28 -2.58 -0.15
C CYS A 124 -2.41 -2.96 -1.35
N PHE A 125 -1.15 -2.54 -1.33
CA PHE A 125 -0.14 -2.96 -2.29
C PHE A 125 1.04 -3.61 -1.56
N PRO A 126 0.98 -4.92 -1.26
CA PRO A 126 2.10 -5.66 -0.68
C PRO A 126 3.04 -6.12 -1.81
N ARG A 127 3.88 -5.20 -2.27
CA ARG A 127 4.73 -5.42 -3.44
C ARG A 127 5.64 -6.64 -3.28
N ASP A 128 5.70 -7.49 -4.32
CA ASP A 128 6.52 -8.71 -4.40
C ASP A 128 6.24 -9.72 -3.27
N ILE A 129 5.09 -9.65 -2.60
CA ILE A 129 4.73 -10.63 -1.59
C ILE A 129 4.47 -12.01 -2.25
N GLY A 130 5.11 -13.05 -1.74
CA GLY A 130 5.06 -14.36 -2.39
C GLY A 130 3.66 -15.02 -2.43
N ASN A 131 2.74 -14.63 -1.56
CA ASN A 131 1.39 -15.20 -1.48
C ASN A 131 0.32 -14.12 -1.27
N TYR A 132 -0.17 -13.56 -2.38
CA TYR A 132 -1.25 -12.56 -2.40
C TYR A 132 -2.57 -13.08 -1.84
N LYS A 133 -2.92 -14.35 -2.12
CA LYS A 133 -4.14 -14.97 -1.60
C LYS A 133 -4.12 -14.96 -0.06
N ASN A 134 -3.06 -15.47 0.55
CA ASN A 134 -2.93 -15.50 2.00
C ASN A 134 -2.91 -14.08 2.61
N PHE A 135 -2.24 -13.13 1.96
CA PHE A 135 -2.28 -11.73 2.38
C PHE A 135 -3.72 -11.21 2.42
N CYS A 136 -4.49 -11.41 1.36
CA CYS A 136 -5.87 -10.95 1.29
C CYS A 136 -6.78 -11.63 2.32
N GLU A 137 -6.58 -12.92 2.60
CA GLU A 137 -7.34 -13.68 3.59
C GLU A 137 -7.07 -13.22 5.03
N VAL A 138 -5.83 -12.84 5.33
CA VAL A 138 -5.41 -12.41 6.69
C VAL A 138 -5.63 -10.92 6.91
N VAL A 139 -5.18 -10.08 5.98
CA VAL A 139 -5.24 -8.61 6.12
C VAL A 139 -6.64 -8.09 5.81
N LYS A 140 -7.36 -8.74 4.89
CA LYS A 140 -8.72 -8.43 4.48
C LYS A 140 -8.90 -6.98 3.98
N PRO A 141 -8.08 -6.50 3.03
CA PRO A 141 -8.32 -5.20 2.41
C PRO A 141 -9.60 -5.22 1.56
N ASP A 142 -10.13 -4.06 1.20
CA ASP A 142 -11.30 -3.96 0.31
C ASP A 142 -10.91 -4.13 -1.16
N MET A 143 -9.66 -3.85 -1.51
CA MET A 143 -9.06 -4.07 -2.82
C MET A 143 -7.56 -4.35 -2.66
N VAL A 144 -6.98 -5.14 -3.54
CA VAL A 144 -5.53 -5.36 -3.57
C VAL A 144 -4.93 -4.89 -4.90
N ASN A 145 -3.83 -4.15 -4.82
CA ASN A 145 -2.98 -3.86 -5.97
C ASN A 145 -1.93 -4.97 -6.11
N ILE A 146 -1.78 -5.50 -7.32
CA ILE A 146 -0.86 -6.59 -7.61
C ILE A 146 0.33 -6.14 -8.46
N ASP A 147 1.42 -6.88 -8.36
CA ASP A 147 2.61 -6.69 -9.19
C ASP A 147 2.40 -7.15 -10.62
N TYR A 148 3.15 -6.57 -11.53
CA TYR A 148 3.16 -6.96 -12.94
C TYR A 148 3.79 -8.34 -13.19
N ASN A 149 4.49 -8.91 -12.21
CA ASN A 149 5.05 -10.27 -12.28
C ASN A 149 4.02 -11.35 -11.96
N LEU A 150 2.87 -10.98 -11.39
CA LEU A 150 1.80 -11.91 -11.11
C LEU A 150 0.93 -12.10 -12.36
N ASP A 151 0.64 -13.35 -12.70
CA ASP A 151 -0.27 -13.67 -13.79
C ASP A 151 -1.70 -13.20 -13.44
N PRO A 152 -2.30 -12.28 -14.21
CA PRO A 152 -3.62 -11.75 -13.93
C PRO A 152 -4.72 -12.81 -13.90
N GLU A 153 -4.67 -13.78 -14.80
CA GLU A 153 -5.66 -14.85 -14.86
C GLU A 153 -5.63 -15.74 -13.61
N LYS A 154 -4.42 -16.00 -13.11
CA LYS A 154 -4.23 -16.72 -11.85
C LYS A 154 -4.70 -15.87 -10.67
N ALA A 155 -4.36 -14.59 -10.66
CA ALA A 155 -4.76 -13.67 -9.61
C ALA A 155 -6.28 -13.61 -9.45
N VAL A 156 -7.04 -13.45 -10.55
CA VAL A 156 -8.52 -13.42 -10.54
C VAL A 156 -9.13 -14.71 -10.03
N LYS A 157 -8.50 -15.86 -10.31
CA LYS A 157 -8.99 -17.16 -9.81
C LYS A 157 -8.79 -17.34 -8.31
N GLU A 158 -7.67 -16.85 -7.79
CA GLU A 158 -7.26 -17.08 -6.40
C GLU A 158 -7.71 -15.98 -5.43
N ILE A 159 -7.74 -14.72 -5.87
CA ILE A 159 -8.10 -13.56 -5.07
C ILE A 159 -9.59 -13.27 -5.23
N LYS A 160 -10.32 -13.17 -4.12
CA LYS A 160 -11.78 -13.02 -4.09
C LYS A 160 -12.27 -11.60 -3.80
N ILE A 161 -11.38 -10.63 -3.87
CA ILE A 161 -11.65 -9.20 -3.74
C ILE A 161 -11.26 -8.47 -5.02
N PRO A 162 -11.72 -7.23 -5.26
CA PRO A 162 -11.29 -6.42 -6.39
C PRO A 162 -9.77 -6.32 -6.50
N ILE A 163 -9.26 -6.36 -7.73
CA ILE A 163 -7.83 -6.29 -8.04
C ILE A 163 -7.55 -5.02 -8.82
N GLN A 164 -6.45 -4.37 -8.52
CA GLN A 164 -5.92 -3.20 -9.22
C GLN A 164 -4.49 -3.48 -9.70
N GLY A 165 -4.06 -2.85 -10.80
CA GLY A 165 -2.68 -2.91 -11.28
C GLY A 165 -2.34 -4.17 -12.07
N GLY A 166 -1.09 -4.59 -12.04
CA GLY A 166 -0.60 -5.78 -12.72
C GLY A 166 0.00 -5.53 -14.12
N ILE A 167 -0.11 -4.33 -14.69
CA ILE A 167 0.56 -4.00 -15.96
C ILE A 167 1.99 -3.54 -15.70
N ASP A 168 2.96 -4.11 -16.43
CA ASP A 168 4.35 -3.67 -16.37
C ASP A 168 4.45 -2.20 -16.84
N PRO A 169 4.94 -1.27 -16.01
CA PRO A 169 5.12 0.13 -16.40
C PRO A 169 5.98 0.34 -17.64
N LYS A 170 6.89 -0.60 -17.96
CA LYS A 170 7.72 -0.54 -19.16
C LYS A 170 6.91 -0.63 -20.45
N VAL A 171 5.70 -1.19 -20.41
CA VAL A 171 4.80 -1.23 -21.56
C VAL A 171 4.45 0.17 -22.05
N LEU A 172 4.41 1.18 -21.16
CA LEU A 172 4.19 2.58 -21.52
C LEU A 172 5.31 3.19 -22.38
N LEU A 173 6.48 2.54 -22.42
CA LEU A 173 7.62 2.96 -23.23
C LEU A 173 7.68 2.26 -24.61
N THR A 174 6.70 1.40 -24.90
CA THR A 174 6.60 0.69 -26.19
C THR A 174 5.77 1.50 -27.19
N ASP A 175 5.71 1.04 -28.44
CA ASP A 175 4.83 1.61 -29.45
C ASP A 175 3.34 1.43 -29.08
N ARG A 176 2.48 2.19 -29.78
CA ARG A 176 1.04 2.23 -29.53
C ARG A 176 0.35 0.87 -29.75
N GLU A 177 0.81 0.10 -30.73
CA GLU A 177 0.22 -1.21 -31.04
C GLU A 177 0.47 -2.21 -29.92
N ASN A 178 1.70 -2.27 -29.45
CA ASN A 178 2.11 -3.13 -28.34
C ASN A 178 1.42 -2.74 -27.03
N LEU A 179 1.31 -1.42 -26.76
CA LEU A 179 0.56 -0.91 -25.62
C LEU A 179 -0.91 -1.35 -25.67
N ASN A 180 -1.58 -1.13 -26.81
CA ASN A 180 -2.98 -1.51 -26.99
C ASN A 180 -3.18 -3.02 -26.80
N THR A 181 -2.34 -3.85 -27.42
CA THR A 181 -2.40 -5.32 -27.27
C THR A 181 -2.28 -5.75 -25.82
N LYS A 182 -1.36 -5.13 -25.07
CA LYS A 182 -1.16 -5.43 -23.65
C LYS A 182 -2.33 -4.97 -22.78
N VAL A 183 -2.88 -3.78 -23.04
CA VAL A 183 -4.04 -3.27 -22.28
C VAL A 183 -5.29 -4.12 -22.53
N ILE A 184 -5.58 -4.45 -23.79
CA ILE A 184 -6.75 -5.30 -24.15
C ILE A 184 -6.69 -6.67 -23.45
N LYS A 185 -5.49 -7.22 -23.27
CA LYS A 185 -5.33 -8.49 -22.55
C LYS A 185 -5.71 -8.42 -21.07
N TYR A 186 -5.72 -7.21 -20.48
CA TYR A 186 -6.09 -6.97 -19.08
C TYR A 186 -7.58 -6.62 -18.88
N LEU A 187 -8.29 -6.29 -19.95
CA LEU A 187 -9.72 -5.97 -19.96
C LEU A 187 -10.56 -7.22 -20.29
#